data_141f681bf73991d7047a3b84aa395b0a
#
_entry.id   141f681bf73991d7047a3b84aa395b0a
#
_cell.length_a   1.000
_cell.length_b   1.000
_cell.length_c   1.000
_cell.angle_alpha   90.00
_cell.angle_beta   90.00
_cell.angle_gamma   90.00
#
_symmetry.space_group_name_H-M   'P 1'
#
loop_
_entity.id
_entity.type
_entity.pdbx_description
1 polymer ?
#
loop_
_entity_poly.entity_id
_entity_poly.type
_entity_poly.pdbx_seq_one_letter_code
_entity_poly.pdbx_strand_id
1 'polypeptide(L)'
;MRLSDAFNSKAIALHYNSEASNRIEYLGTGFFPAQKKAGLDLSWITGFNGLPVSLMPSNFDAKSTLRDRVGIELTKTKMAFFRESMLVKEEDEQEILRVQDSGDPYAMQVLANIFNDAKTLVDGALVVPERMRMQLLAPLGGSVGIAITAGNTNYTYNYDPDGAWATSHYSALSGTSMWNAPTTCDPIADIETALNAQETAGGNRPEVLIMSKATFNMIKNAAATRNYILAQNTSANVYLSDAVVRRYIEEEYGVAVIIYTKKYKDEAGVAHNFYPDNIVFFAPNGELGSTWFGTTPEERTLAASGTADVSVVETGVAVAVTVTNDPVNTKTTVSEIVLPSFERMNDCFALQVVQ
;
A
#
# COMPACT_ATOMS: atom_id res chain seq x y z
N MET A 1 37.81 -13.55 -13.30
CA MET A 1 36.73 -13.43 -12.28
C MET A 1 35.49 -14.11 -12.85
N ARG A 2 34.93 -15.13 -12.21
CA ARG A 2 33.72 -15.77 -12.75
C ARG A 2 32.53 -14.82 -12.55
N LEU A 3 31.52 -14.90 -13.41
CA LEU A 3 30.31 -14.10 -13.26
C LEU A 3 29.70 -14.29 -11.85
N SER A 4 29.70 -15.52 -11.35
CA SER A 4 29.23 -15.87 -10.01
C SER A 4 30.00 -15.18 -8.87
N ASP A 5 31.24 -14.74 -9.11
CA ASP A 5 32.03 -14.04 -8.09
C ASP A 5 31.70 -12.56 -8.03
N ALA A 6 31.30 -11.98 -9.16
CA ALA A 6 30.90 -10.57 -9.28
C ALA A 6 29.38 -10.36 -9.08
N PHE A 7 28.58 -11.32 -9.51
CA PHE A 7 27.13 -11.29 -9.48
C PHE A 7 26.61 -12.32 -8.47
N ASN A 8 26.56 -11.92 -7.21
CA ASN A 8 26.05 -12.72 -6.10
C ASN A 8 24.94 -11.96 -5.37
N SER A 9 24.17 -12.65 -4.54
CA SER A 9 23.03 -12.08 -3.84
C SER A 9 23.40 -10.88 -2.97
N LYS A 10 24.59 -10.92 -2.34
CA LYS A 10 25.12 -9.82 -1.52
C LYS A 10 25.46 -8.59 -2.36
N ALA A 11 26.06 -8.80 -3.55
CA ALA A 11 26.37 -7.70 -4.47
C ALA A 11 25.10 -7.02 -4.99
N ILE A 12 24.05 -7.80 -5.30
CA ILE A 12 22.75 -7.28 -5.68
C ILE A 12 22.13 -6.48 -4.54
N ALA A 13 22.10 -7.03 -3.32
CA ALA A 13 21.57 -6.35 -2.15
C ALA A 13 22.35 -5.08 -1.80
N LEU A 14 23.69 -5.11 -1.91
CA LEU A 14 24.54 -3.94 -1.71
C LEU A 14 24.28 -2.87 -2.78
N HIS A 15 24.20 -3.26 -4.05
CA HIS A 15 23.90 -2.34 -5.15
C HIS A 15 22.56 -1.67 -4.94
N TYR A 16 21.53 -2.43 -4.57
CA TYR A 16 20.20 -1.88 -4.27
C TYR A 16 20.24 -0.91 -3.09
N ASN A 17 20.86 -1.29 -1.99
CA ASN A 17 20.88 -0.48 -0.75
C ASN A 17 21.85 0.72 -0.82
N SER A 18 22.89 0.67 -1.67
CA SER A 18 23.88 1.75 -1.75
C SER A 18 23.39 2.99 -2.48
N GLU A 19 22.44 2.84 -3.39
CA GLU A 19 21.88 3.95 -4.14
C GLU A 19 20.57 4.44 -3.52
N ALA A 20 20.59 5.61 -2.89
CA ALA A 20 19.40 6.25 -2.34
C ALA A 20 18.31 6.49 -3.41
N SER A 21 18.71 6.65 -4.69
CA SER A 21 17.79 6.78 -5.83
C SER A 21 16.95 5.51 -6.11
N ASN A 22 17.39 4.35 -5.61
CA ASN A 22 16.67 3.08 -5.78
C ASN A 22 15.48 2.95 -4.81
N ARG A 23 15.49 3.69 -3.71
CA ARG A 23 14.41 3.62 -2.73
C ARG A 23 13.20 4.40 -3.22
N ILE A 24 12.13 3.67 -3.51
CA ILE A 24 10.83 4.26 -3.81
C ILE A 24 10.10 4.43 -2.49
N GLU A 25 9.96 5.66 -2.01
CA GLU A 25 9.14 5.94 -0.82
C GLU A 25 7.67 5.74 -1.16
N TYR A 26 7.09 4.69 -0.63
CA TYR A 26 5.68 4.38 -0.76
C TYR A 26 4.88 4.97 0.41
N LEU A 27 3.72 5.55 0.11
CA LEU A 27 2.83 6.15 1.11
C LEU A 27 2.35 5.14 2.15
N GLY A 28 1.99 3.94 1.68
CA GLY A 28 1.47 2.89 2.54
C GLY A 28 2.44 2.41 3.61
N THR A 29 3.75 2.62 3.44
CA THR A 29 4.75 2.25 4.45
C THR A 29 4.59 3.06 5.75
N GLY A 30 4.15 4.32 5.66
CA GLY A 30 3.88 5.14 6.84
C GLY A 30 2.65 4.70 7.62
N PHE A 31 1.64 4.15 6.95
CA PHE A 31 0.42 3.64 7.59
C PHE A 31 0.53 2.17 8.02
N PHE A 32 1.35 1.39 7.34
CA PHE A 32 1.54 -0.04 7.59
C PHE A 32 3.04 -0.38 7.61
N PRO A 33 3.75 -0.06 8.69
CA PRO A 33 5.18 -0.35 8.80
C PRO A 33 5.47 -1.85 8.64
N ALA A 34 6.66 -2.16 8.13
CA ALA A 34 7.08 -3.51 7.86
C ALA A 34 7.44 -4.27 9.15
N GLN A 35 6.89 -5.47 9.31
CA GLN A 35 7.17 -6.39 10.40
C GLN A 35 7.53 -7.77 9.85
N LYS A 36 8.42 -8.50 10.51
CA LYS A 36 8.80 -9.85 10.09
C LYS A 36 8.26 -10.91 11.04
N LYS A 37 7.71 -11.98 10.48
CA LYS A 37 7.16 -13.12 11.22
C LYS A 37 7.58 -14.44 10.59
N ALA A 38 7.89 -15.44 11.40
CA ALA A 38 8.13 -16.79 10.91
C ALA A 38 6.81 -17.52 10.63
N GLY A 39 6.75 -18.26 9.52
CA GLY A 39 5.58 -19.04 9.11
C GLY A 39 4.66 -18.29 8.15
N LEU A 40 3.57 -18.95 7.75
CA LEU A 40 2.60 -18.44 6.79
C LEU A 40 1.33 -17.91 7.44
N ASP A 41 1.05 -18.32 8.69
CA ASP A 41 -0.20 -17.98 9.35
C ASP A 41 -0.10 -16.59 9.98
N LEU A 42 -0.99 -15.71 9.59
CA LEU A 42 -1.16 -14.39 10.14
C LEU A 42 -2.44 -14.33 10.96
N SER A 43 -2.35 -13.79 12.16
CA SER A 43 -3.49 -13.49 13.01
C SER A 43 -3.31 -12.13 13.66
N TRP A 44 -4.35 -11.30 13.59
CA TRP A 44 -4.40 -10.01 14.28
C TRP A 44 -5.76 -9.80 14.91
N ILE A 45 -5.80 -8.85 15.81
CA ILE A 45 -7.01 -8.46 16.49
C ILE A 45 -7.45 -7.13 15.88
N THR A 46 -8.66 -7.10 15.34
CA THR A 46 -9.27 -5.85 14.93
C THR A 46 -9.82 -5.18 16.18
N GLY A 47 -9.24 -4.04 16.56
CA GLY A 47 -9.65 -3.28 17.73
C GLY A 47 -10.98 -2.59 17.48
N PHE A 48 -11.90 -2.66 18.43
CA PHE A 48 -13.08 -1.81 18.48
C PHE A 48 -12.77 -0.61 19.38
N ASN A 49 -12.48 0.53 18.80
CA ASN A 49 -12.34 1.80 19.50
C ASN A 49 -13.68 2.56 19.46
N GLY A 50 -14.71 1.96 20.03
CA GLY A 50 -15.99 2.66 20.19
C GLY A 50 -15.92 3.72 21.30
N LEU A 51 -16.94 4.57 21.37
CA LEU A 51 -17.07 5.56 22.43
C LEU A 51 -16.95 4.91 23.82
N PRO A 52 -16.17 5.49 24.76
CA PRO A 52 -16.04 4.94 26.08
C PRO A 52 -17.39 5.01 26.81
N VAL A 53 -17.82 3.88 27.35
CA VAL A 53 -19.08 3.79 28.09
C VAL A 53 -18.86 4.24 29.53
N SER A 54 -19.64 5.21 30.01
CA SER A 54 -19.60 5.69 31.39
C SER A 54 -19.83 4.55 32.40
N LEU A 55 -19.16 4.63 33.54
CA LEU A 55 -19.44 3.74 34.65
C LEU A 55 -20.85 3.98 35.19
N MET A 56 -21.52 2.88 35.54
CA MET A 56 -22.80 2.99 36.26
C MET A 56 -22.59 3.50 37.69
N PRO A 57 -23.42 4.44 38.16
CA PRO A 57 -23.37 4.84 39.54
C PRO A 57 -23.71 3.65 40.45
N SER A 58 -23.02 3.52 41.57
CA SER A 58 -23.25 2.46 42.57
C SER A 58 -23.34 3.07 43.95
N ASN A 59 -24.14 2.45 44.81
CA ASN A 59 -24.18 2.80 46.23
C ASN A 59 -23.04 2.10 46.98
N PHE A 60 -22.64 2.67 48.14
CA PHE A 60 -21.76 2.01 49.07
C PHE A 60 -22.35 0.66 49.51
N ASP A 61 -21.47 -0.35 49.65
CA ASP A 61 -21.84 -1.73 50.02
C ASP A 61 -22.72 -2.50 49.02
N ALA A 62 -22.94 -1.95 47.79
CA ALA A 62 -23.62 -2.66 46.71
C ALA A 62 -22.62 -3.52 45.89
N LYS A 63 -23.10 -4.67 45.38
CA LYS A 63 -22.33 -5.48 44.45
C LYS A 63 -22.08 -4.72 43.15
N SER A 64 -20.89 -4.83 42.58
CA SER A 64 -20.56 -4.27 41.28
C SER A 64 -21.42 -4.88 40.17
N THR A 65 -21.92 -4.04 39.25
CA THR A 65 -22.55 -4.52 38.02
C THR A 65 -21.48 -5.10 37.08
N LEU A 66 -21.77 -6.29 36.55
CA LEU A 66 -20.92 -6.91 35.54
C LEU A 66 -21.22 -6.26 34.18
N ARG A 67 -20.17 -5.87 33.47
CA ARG A 67 -20.26 -5.40 32.09
C ARG A 67 -19.73 -6.48 31.18
N ASP A 68 -20.43 -6.75 30.11
CA ASP A 68 -19.94 -7.64 29.06
C ASP A 68 -18.69 -7.08 28.40
N ARG A 69 -17.79 -7.96 27.97
CA ARG A 69 -16.59 -7.57 27.21
C ARG A 69 -17.00 -7.12 25.83
N VAL A 70 -16.37 -6.06 25.34
CA VAL A 70 -16.43 -5.69 23.94
C VAL A 70 -15.88 -6.86 23.11
N GLY A 71 -16.62 -7.27 22.09
CA GLY A 71 -16.20 -8.35 21.21
C GLY A 71 -14.86 -8.01 20.55
N ILE A 72 -13.92 -8.92 20.68
CA ILE A 72 -12.62 -8.81 19.98
C ILE A 72 -12.68 -9.83 18.85
N GLU A 73 -12.58 -9.36 17.62
CA GLU A 73 -12.52 -10.24 16.46
C GLU A 73 -11.08 -10.65 16.18
N LEU A 74 -10.83 -11.95 16.13
CA LEU A 74 -9.54 -12.53 15.78
C LEU A 74 -9.59 -13.01 14.33
N THR A 75 -9.01 -12.26 13.43
CA THR A 75 -8.84 -12.66 12.03
C THR A 75 -7.64 -13.58 11.89
N LYS A 76 -7.84 -14.73 11.24
CA LYS A 76 -6.77 -15.69 10.92
C LYS A 76 -6.75 -15.94 9.43
N THR A 77 -5.59 -15.81 8.82
CA THR A 77 -5.41 -16.04 7.38
C THR A 77 -4.00 -16.48 7.05
N LYS A 78 -3.77 -16.92 5.82
CA LYS A 78 -2.42 -17.26 5.32
C LYS A 78 -1.93 -16.13 4.43
N MET A 79 -0.66 -15.76 4.64
CA MET A 79 0.00 -14.73 3.83
C MET A 79 0.20 -15.19 2.38
N ALA A 80 0.11 -14.26 1.44
CA ALA A 80 0.35 -14.52 0.03
C ALA A 80 1.85 -14.69 -0.26
N PHE A 81 2.17 -15.58 -1.21
CA PHE A 81 3.53 -15.85 -1.66
C PHE A 81 3.72 -15.39 -3.10
N PHE A 82 4.72 -14.57 -3.34
CA PHE A 82 5.10 -14.06 -4.65
C PHE A 82 6.53 -14.48 -4.97
N ARG A 83 6.77 -14.86 -6.22
CA ARG A 83 8.08 -15.28 -6.71
C ARG A 83 8.20 -14.99 -8.19
N GLU A 84 9.32 -14.39 -8.57
CA GLU A 84 9.68 -14.17 -9.97
C GLU A 84 11.16 -14.39 -10.17
N SER A 85 11.58 -14.72 -11.40
CA SER A 85 12.98 -14.98 -11.68
C SER A 85 13.38 -14.57 -13.09
N MET A 86 14.62 -14.14 -13.22
CA MET A 86 15.30 -13.88 -14.50
C MET A 86 16.48 -14.82 -14.68
N LEU A 87 16.77 -15.15 -15.94
CA LEU A 87 17.87 -16.03 -16.33
C LEU A 87 18.89 -15.24 -17.12
N VAL A 88 20.16 -15.36 -16.73
CA VAL A 88 21.30 -15.01 -17.56
C VAL A 88 21.67 -16.28 -18.33
N LYS A 89 21.55 -16.25 -19.66
CA LYS A 89 21.77 -17.39 -20.55
C LYS A 89 23.27 -17.61 -20.83
N GLU A 90 23.61 -18.81 -21.31
CA GLU A 90 24.99 -19.17 -21.70
C GLU A 90 25.57 -18.18 -22.72
N GLU A 91 24.76 -17.67 -23.65
CA GLU A 91 25.22 -16.66 -24.63
C GLU A 91 25.64 -15.35 -23.94
N ASP A 92 24.85 -14.88 -22.99
CA ASP A 92 25.13 -13.67 -22.22
C ASP A 92 26.41 -13.84 -21.39
N GLU A 93 26.62 -15.03 -20.79
CA GLU A 93 27.86 -15.34 -20.05
C GLU A 93 29.10 -15.35 -20.95
N GLN A 94 29.00 -15.87 -22.17
CA GLN A 94 30.11 -15.84 -23.13
C GLN A 94 30.44 -14.42 -23.59
N GLU A 95 29.44 -13.58 -23.80
CA GLU A 95 29.64 -12.16 -24.12
C GLU A 95 30.34 -11.43 -22.96
N ILE A 96 29.95 -11.69 -21.71
CA ILE A 96 30.56 -11.13 -20.51
C ILE A 96 32.05 -11.54 -20.43
N LEU A 97 32.35 -12.83 -20.63
CA LEU A 97 33.71 -13.34 -20.60
C LEU A 97 34.57 -12.70 -21.70
N ARG A 98 34.05 -12.61 -22.93
CA ARG A 98 34.74 -11.97 -24.04
C ARG A 98 35.13 -10.52 -23.73
N VAL A 99 34.26 -9.83 -23.03
CA VAL A 99 34.42 -8.41 -22.75
C VAL A 99 35.29 -8.18 -21.50
N GLN A 100 35.28 -9.08 -20.50
CA GLN A 100 36.17 -9.01 -19.34
C GLN A 100 37.66 -9.13 -19.74
N ASP A 101 38.00 -10.00 -20.72
CA ASP A 101 39.36 -10.20 -21.18
C ASP A 101 39.91 -9.04 -22.04
N SER A 102 39.01 -8.24 -22.60
CA SER A 102 39.42 -7.11 -23.50
C SER A 102 39.61 -5.77 -22.78
N GLY A 103 39.21 -5.63 -21.53
CA GLY A 103 39.21 -4.34 -20.80
C GLY A 103 38.28 -3.28 -21.42
N ASP A 104 37.30 -3.70 -22.21
CA ASP A 104 36.41 -2.85 -22.98
C ASP A 104 35.32 -2.21 -22.04
N PRO A 105 35.04 -0.89 -22.18
CA PRO A 105 33.95 -0.23 -21.51
C PRO A 105 32.56 -0.88 -21.72
N TYR A 106 32.38 -1.63 -22.79
CA TYR A 106 31.17 -2.39 -23.10
C TYR A 106 30.84 -3.48 -22.06
N ALA A 107 31.89 -4.09 -21.44
CA ALA A 107 31.71 -5.05 -20.35
C ALA A 107 30.98 -4.47 -19.14
N MET A 108 31.39 -3.27 -18.77
CA MET A 108 30.78 -2.56 -17.64
C MET A 108 29.32 -2.29 -17.90
N GLN A 109 28.95 -2.02 -19.14
CA GLN A 109 27.54 -1.77 -19.50
C GLN A 109 26.70 -3.05 -19.51
N VAL A 110 27.25 -4.19 -19.94
CA VAL A 110 26.55 -5.49 -19.87
C VAL A 110 26.33 -5.92 -18.42
N LEU A 111 27.34 -5.79 -17.57
CA LEU A 111 27.21 -6.05 -16.14
C LEU A 111 26.17 -5.12 -15.47
N ALA A 112 26.20 -3.82 -15.82
CA ALA A 112 25.21 -2.87 -15.32
C ALA A 112 23.77 -3.24 -15.72
N ASN A 113 23.56 -3.76 -16.93
CA ASN A 113 22.25 -4.23 -17.38
C ASN A 113 21.76 -5.43 -16.55
N ILE A 114 22.65 -6.39 -16.25
CA ILE A 114 22.30 -7.56 -15.41
C ILE A 114 21.93 -7.13 -13.98
N PHE A 115 22.67 -6.17 -13.41
CA PHE A 115 22.30 -5.60 -12.11
C PHE A 115 20.96 -4.84 -12.16
N ASN A 116 20.69 -4.13 -13.25
CA ASN A 116 19.41 -3.45 -13.48
C ASN A 116 18.25 -4.44 -13.63
N ASP A 117 18.46 -5.60 -14.23
CA ASP A 117 17.46 -6.68 -14.31
C ASP A 117 17.12 -7.21 -12.91
N ALA A 118 18.13 -7.48 -12.08
CA ALA A 118 17.94 -7.89 -10.70
C ALA A 118 17.24 -6.79 -9.87
N LYS A 119 17.60 -5.52 -10.10
CA LYS A 119 16.90 -4.38 -9.48
C LYS A 119 15.43 -4.34 -9.87
N THR A 120 15.11 -4.54 -11.15
CA THR A 120 13.73 -4.54 -11.65
C THR A 120 12.87 -5.60 -10.95
N LEU A 121 13.45 -6.80 -10.66
CA LEU A 121 12.76 -7.83 -9.88
C LEU A 121 12.50 -7.40 -8.44
N VAL A 122 13.48 -6.75 -7.79
CA VAL A 122 13.31 -6.24 -6.42
C VAL A 122 12.28 -5.12 -6.38
N ASP A 123 12.34 -4.18 -7.33
CA ASP A 123 11.34 -3.12 -7.45
C ASP A 123 9.93 -3.70 -7.66
N GLY A 124 9.80 -4.76 -8.48
CA GLY A 124 8.55 -5.49 -8.68
C GLY A 124 8.01 -6.11 -7.39
N ALA A 125 8.88 -6.72 -6.58
CA ALA A 125 8.49 -7.26 -5.29
C ALA A 125 7.99 -6.15 -4.35
N LEU A 126 8.62 -4.99 -4.30
CA LEU A 126 8.20 -3.87 -3.44
C LEU A 126 6.90 -3.20 -3.90
N VAL A 127 6.48 -3.37 -5.16
CA VAL A 127 5.18 -2.90 -5.67
C VAL A 127 4.03 -3.66 -5.02
N VAL A 128 4.19 -4.96 -4.75
CA VAL A 128 3.09 -5.82 -4.25
C VAL A 128 2.55 -5.38 -2.89
N PRO A 129 3.40 -5.16 -1.86
CA PRO A 129 2.92 -4.66 -0.57
C PRO A 129 2.18 -3.33 -0.68
N GLU A 130 2.68 -2.41 -1.51
CA GLU A 130 2.04 -1.11 -1.70
C GLU A 130 0.68 -1.24 -2.39
N ARG A 131 0.59 -2.12 -3.41
CA ARG A 131 -0.69 -2.44 -4.07
C ARG A 131 -1.71 -2.97 -3.08
N MET A 132 -1.30 -3.88 -2.17
CA MET A 132 -2.17 -4.40 -1.11
C MET A 132 -2.65 -3.31 -0.15
N ARG A 133 -1.73 -2.45 0.32
CA ARG A 133 -2.04 -1.35 1.23
C ARG A 133 -3.02 -0.37 0.62
N MET A 134 -2.80 0.01 -0.64
CA MET A 134 -3.68 0.97 -1.34
C MET A 134 -5.07 0.38 -1.61
N GLN A 135 -5.20 -0.93 -1.81
CA GLN A 135 -6.51 -1.58 -1.91
C GLN A 135 -7.28 -1.52 -0.59
N LEU A 136 -6.59 -1.67 0.56
CA LEU A 136 -7.22 -1.51 1.88
C LEU A 136 -7.63 -0.06 2.17
N LEU A 137 -6.83 0.92 1.72
CA LEU A 137 -7.11 2.35 1.88
C LEU A 137 -8.10 2.89 0.83
N ALA A 138 -8.58 2.06 -0.08
CA ALA A 138 -9.51 2.48 -1.12
C ALA A 138 -10.61 1.42 -1.34
N PRO A 139 -11.51 1.21 -0.36
CA PRO A 139 -12.56 0.20 -0.42
C PRO A 139 -13.68 0.62 -1.38
N LEU A 140 -13.47 0.47 -2.68
CA LEU A 140 -14.48 0.74 -3.70
C LEU A 140 -15.70 -0.18 -3.50
N GLY A 141 -16.88 0.39 -3.58
CA GLY A 141 -18.13 -0.35 -3.33
C GLY A 141 -18.31 -0.78 -1.87
N GLY A 142 -17.55 -0.22 -0.92
CA GLY A 142 -17.61 -0.54 0.50
C GLY A 142 -16.89 -1.84 0.91
N SER A 143 -16.24 -2.54 -0.01
CA SER A 143 -15.54 -3.79 0.29
C SER A 143 -14.10 -3.52 0.70
N VAL A 144 -13.80 -3.70 1.99
CA VAL A 144 -12.41 -3.66 2.49
C VAL A 144 -11.75 -4.99 2.24
N GLY A 145 -10.85 -5.03 1.27
CA GLY A 145 -10.23 -6.28 0.90
C GLY A 145 -9.06 -6.12 -0.07
N ILE A 146 -8.34 -7.22 -0.25
CA ILE A 146 -7.23 -7.34 -1.19
C ILE A 146 -7.61 -8.38 -2.23
N ALA A 147 -7.47 -8.02 -3.51
CA ALA A 147 -7.64 -8.94 -4.62
C ALA A 147 -6.46 -8.78 -5.58
N ILE A 148 -5.64 -9.84 -5.68
CA ILE A 148 -4.52 -9.92 -6.62
C ILE A 148 -4.65 -11.21 -7.40
N THR A 149 -4.89 -11.09 -8.69
CA THR A 149 -5.00 -12.22 -9.61
C THR A 149 -3.89 -12.11 -10.65
N ALA A 150 -3.04 -13.13 -10.72
CA ALA A 150 -1.98 -13.24 -11.71
C ALA A 150 -1.91 -14.68 -12.22
N GLY A 151 -2.06 -14.86 -13.54
CA GLY A 151 -2.09 -16.17 -14.17
C GLY A 151 -3.20 -17.07 -13.57
N ASN A 152 -2.79 -18.22 -13.01
CA ASN A 152 -3.71 -19.18 -12.37
C ASN A 152 -3.82 -19.01 -10.86
N THR A 153 -3.17 -17.98 -10.27
CA THR A 153 -3.17 -17.75 -8.83
C THR A 153 -4.05 -16.56 -8.51
N ASN A 154 -4.95 -16.75 -7.56
CA ASN A 154 -5.83 -15.70 -7.06
C ASN A 154 -5.71 -15.62 -5.54
N TYR A 155 -5.29 -14.46 -5.05
CA TYR A 155 -5.28 -14.12 -3.63
C TYR A 155 -6.39 -13.11 -3.36
N THR A 156 -7.42 -13.55 -2.62
CA THR A 156 -8.53 -12.70 -2.20
C THR A 156 -8.65 -12.75 -0.69
N TYR A 157 -8.58 -11.59 -0.07
CA TYR A 157 -8.71 -11.42 1.38
C TYR A 157 -9.83 -10.41 1.65
N ASN A 158 -10.82 -10.81 2.44
CA ASN A 158 -11.89 -9.94 2.88
C ASN A 158 -11.67 -9.59 4.35
N TYR A 159 -11.59 -8.29 4.66
CA TYR A 159 -11.37 -7.77 6.01
C TYR A 159 -12.69 -7.38 6.71
N ASP A 160 -13.80 -7.33 5.97
CA ASP A 160 -15.14 -7.03 6.46
C ASP A 160 -16.13 -8.11 5.97
N PRO A 161 -16.02 -9.35 6.49
CA PRO A 161 -16.77 -10.49 5.97
C PRO A 161 -18.28 -10.39 6.22
N ASP A 162 -18.70 -9.69 7.26
CA ASP A 162 -20.09 -9.48 7.63
C ASP A 162 -20.69 -8.16 7.11
N GLY A 163 -19.87 -7.29 6.50
CA GLY A 163 -20.27 -5.98 5.98
C GLY A 163 -20.59 -4.94 7.06
N ALA A 164 -20.18 -5.20 8.30
CA ALA A 164 -20.46 -4.30 9.42
C ALA A 164 -19.70 -2.97 9.28
N TRP A 165 -18.46 -3.04 8.84
CA TRP A 165 -17.65 -1.84 8.58
C TRP A 165 -18.25 -1.01 7.44
N ALA A 166 -18.61 -1.63 6.33
CA ALA A 166 -19.23 -0.94 5.20
C ALA A 166 -20.52 -0.21 5.58
N THR A 167 -21.29 -0.75 6.52
CA THR A 167 -22.55 -0.15 6.95
C THR A 167 -22.35 1.15 7.72
N SER A 168 -21.29 1.27 8.51
CA SER A 168 -21.06 2.39 9.43
C SER A 168 -19.93 3.34 9.03
N HIS A 169 -18.98 2.89 8.19
CA HIS A 169 -17.74 3.61 7.87
C HIS A 169 -17.54 3.85 6.36
N TYR A 170 -18.58 3.60 5.57
CA TYR A 170 -18.56 3.83 4.14
C TYR A 170 -19.82 4.56 3.68
N SER A 171 -19.65 5.49 2.74
CA SER A 171 -20.75 6.16 2.06
C SER A 171 -20.44 6.31 0.57
N ALA A 172 -21.46 6.22 -0.26
CA ALA A 172 -21.36 6.45 -1.69
C ALA A 172 -22.34 7.54 -2.12
N LEU A 173 -21.84 8.55 -2.81
CA LEU A 173 -22.65 9.60 -3.37
C LEU A 173 -23.42 9.11 -4.60
N SER A 174 -24.58 9.70 -4.87
CA SER A 174 -25.41 9.31 -5.99
C SER A 174 -26.07 10.52 -6.68
N GLY A 175 -26.45 10.34 -7.94
CA GLY A 175 -27.17 11.37 -8.70
C GLY A 175 -26.38 12.67 -8.85
N THR A 176 -27.01 13.79 -8.56
CA THR A 176 -26.44 15.14 -8.73
C THR A 176 -25.42 15.53 -7.62
N SER A 177 -25.32 14.74 -6.56
CA SER A 177 -24.30 14.94 -5.51
C SER A 177 -22.94 14.36 -5.88
N MET A 178 -22.85 13.51 -6.91
CA MET A 178 -21.57 12.98 -7.35
C MET A 178 -20.62 14.10 -7.81
N TRP A 179 -19.33 13.98 -7.49
CA TRP A 179 -18.35 15.03 -7.78
C TRP A 179 -18.02 15.22 -9.27
N ASN A 180 -18.45 14.31 -10.11
CA ASN A 180 -18.41 14.48 -11.57
C ASN A 180 -19.46 15.46 -12.10
N ALA A 181 -20.36 15.98 -11.24
CA ALA A 181 -21.35 17.01 -11.54
C ALA A 181 -20.95 18.37 -10.93
N PRO A 182 -19.99 19.12 -11.53
CA PRO A 182 -19.32 20.26 -10.88
C PRO A 182 -20.23 21.46 -10.58
N THR A 183 -21.42 21.52 -11.16
CA THR A 183 -22.38 22.60 -10.93
C THR A 183 -23.29 22.37 -9.73
N THR A 184 -23.49 21.12 -9.32
CA THR A 184 -24.46 20.71 -8.30
C THR A 184 -23.86 20.03 -7.08
N CYS A 185 -22.65 19.43 -7.23
CA CYS A 185 -21.97 18.80 -6.11
C CYS A 185 -21.39 19.83 -5.13
N ASP A 186 -21.30 19.43 -3.86
CA ASP A 186 -20.64 20.19 -2.81
C ASP A 186 -19.60 19.33 -2.07
N PRO A 187 -18.40 19.19 -2.64
CA PRO A 187 -17.35 18.35 -2.04
C PRO A 187 -16.93 18.78 -0.65
N ILE A 188 -17.02 20.07 -0.32
CA ILE A 188 -16.64 20.60 0.99
C ILE A 188 -17.63 20.15 2.06
N ALA A 189 -18.94 20.28 1.81
CA ALA A 189 -19.97 19.79 2.70
C ALA A 189 -19.95 18.24 2.84
N ASP A 190 -19.62 17.53 1.76
CA ASP A 190 -19.51 16.07 1.77
C ASP A 190 -18.33 15.60 2.63
N ILE A 191 -17.17 16.30 2.57
CA ILE A 191 -16.02 16.05 3.43
C ILE A 191 -16.40 16.26 4.91
N GLU A 192 -17.06 17.35 5.23
CA GLU A 192 -17.53 17.64 6.59
C GLU A 192 -18.48 16.55 7.09
N THR A 193 -19.43 16.16 6.24
CA THR A 193 -20.38 15.08 6.56
C THR A 193 -19.67 13.76 6.87
N ALA A 194 -18.66 13.39 6.08
CA ALA A 194 -17.86 12.17 6.29
C ALA A 194 -17.04 12.24 7.59
N LEU A 195 -16.43 13.38 7.89
CA LEU A 195 -15.69 13.59 9.14
C LEU A 195 -16.61 13.44 10.36
N ASN A 196 -17.81 14.03 10.33
CA ASN A 196 -18.79 13.95 11.40
C ASN A 196 -19.39 12.53 11.52
N ALA A 197 -19.55 11.82 10.40
CA ALA A 197 -20.01 10.43 10.42
C ALA A 197 -19.01 9.52 11.12
N GLN A 198 -17.70 9.66 10.82
CA GLN A 198 -16.66 8.89 11.51
C GLN A 198 -16.55 9.23 12.99
N GLU A 199 -16.63 10.51 13.35
CA GLU A 199 -16.62 10.94 14.75
C GLU A 199 -17.80 10.35 15.53
N THR A 200 -18.95 10.21 14.89
CA THR A 200 -20.14 9.60 15.49
C THR A 200 -20.02 8.09 15.61
N ALA A 201 -19.48 7.41 14.60
CA ALA A 201 -19.36 5.96 14.56
C ALA A 201 -18.17 5.45 15.40
N GLY A 202 -16.99 6.06 15.25
CA GLY A 202 -15.74 5.61 15.85
C GLY A 202 -15.28 6.41 17.09
N GLY A 203 -15.88 7.57 17.34
CA GLY A 203 -15.50 8.46 18.44
C GLY A 203 -14.22 9.28 18.21
N ASN A 204 -13.55 9.06 17.08
CA ASN A 204 -12.33 9.77 16.69
C ASN A 204 -12.56 10.52 15.37
N ARG A 205 -12.17 11.81 15.34
CA ARG A 205 -12.19 12.59 14.12
C ARG A 205 -10.96 12.25 13.25
N PRO A 206 -11.11 11.95 11.97
CA PRO A 206 -9.98 11.73 11.08
C PRO A 206 -9.09 12.98 10.95
N GLU A 207 -7.79 12.76 10.78
CA GLU A 207 -6.80 13.83 10.66
C GLU A 207 -6.13 13.84 9.27
N VAL A 208 -6.35 12.80 8.47
CA VAL A 208 -5.72 12.63 7.15
C VAL A 208 -6.78 12.27 6.11
N LEU A 209 -6.73 12.94 4.96
CA LEU A 209 -7.51 12.63 3.77
C LEU A 209 -6.57 12.12 2.67
N ILE A 210 -6.86 10.94 2.13
CA ILE A 210 -6.09 10.34 1.04
C ILE A 210 -6.98 10.25 -0.20
N MET A 211 -6.48 10.75 -1.33
CA MET A 211 -7.21 10.71 -2.59
C MET A 211 -6.27 10.75 -3.80
N SER A 212 -6.78 10.39 -4.97
CA SER A 212 -6.06 10.55 -6.22
C SER A 212 -6.07 12.01 -6.70
N LYS A 213 -5.17 12.31 -7.63
CA LYS A 213 -5.14 13.64 -8.28
C LYS A 213 -6.41 13.94 -9.07
N ALA A 214 -7.01 12.92 -9.69
CA ALA A 214 -8.26 13.07 -10.44
C ALA A 214 -9.41 13.45 -9.49
N THR A 215 -9.53 12.77 -8.36
CA THR A 215 -10.53 13.06 -7.32
C THR A 215 -10.33 14.47 -6.74
N PHE A 216 -9.09 14.86 -6.45
CA PHE A 216 -8.80 16.22 -5.99
C PHE A 216 -9.18 17.31 -7.02
N ASN A 217 -8.98 17.03 -8.31
CA ASN A 217 -9.39 17.96 -9.36
C ASN A 217 -10.91 18.15 -9.41
N MET A 218 -11.71 17.14 -9.04
CA MET A 218 -13.17 17.29 -8.93
C MET A 218 -13.54 18.30 -7.85
N ILE A 219 -12.89 18.26 -6.68
CA ILE A 219 -13.06 19.26 -5.61
C ILE A 219 -12.75 20.66 -6.14
N LYS A 220 -11.62 20.82 -6.81
CA LYS A 220 -11.19 22.11 -7.36
C LYS A 220 -12.13 22.69 -8.38
N ASN A 221 -12.76 21.83 -9.21
CA ASN A 221 -13.64 22.25 -10.29
C ASN A 221 -15.08 22.49 -9.84
N ALA A 222 -15.47 22.07 -8.65
CA ALA A 222 -16.82 22.25 -8.11
C ALA A 222 -17.15 23.73 -7.91
N ALA A 223 -18.35 24.13 -8.30
CA ALA A 223 -18.83 25.51 -8.14
C ALA A 223 -18.95 25.90 -6.66
N ALA A 224 -19.41 24.97 -5.81
CA ALA A 224 -19.50 25.19 -4.37
C ALA A 224 -18.13 25.50 -3.75
N THR A 225 -17.10 24.70 -4.04
CA THR A 225 -15.71 24.93 -3.55
C THR A 225 -15.22 26.32 -3.94
N ARG A 226 -15.49 26.72 -5.18
CA ARG A 226 -15.12 28.07 -5.65
C ARG A 226 -15.83 29.14 -4.86
N ASN A 227 -17.13 28.98 -4.60
CA ASN A 227 -17.92 29.96 -3.84
C ASN A 227 -17.42 30.09 -2.38
N TYR A 228 -17.07 29.00 -1.73
CA TYR A 228 -16.52 29.04 -0.37
C TYR A 228 -15.18 29.78 -0.28
N ILE A 229 -14.27 29.51 -1.23
CA ILE A 229 -12.94 30.14 -1.23
C ILE A 229 -12.98 31.59 -1.69
N LEU A 230 -13.90 31.95 -2.61
CA LEU A 230 -14.02 33.27 -3.18
C LEU A 230 -15.19 34.09 -2.62
N ALA A 231 -15.70 33.76 -1.44
CA ALA A 231 -16.94 34.26 -0.82
C ALA A 231 -17.19 35.78 -0.88
N GLN A 232 -16.21 36.57 -1.27
CA GLN A 232 -16.33 38.04 -1.41
C GLN A 232 -16.17 38.54 -2.85
N ASN A 233 -15.96 37.68 -3.85
CA ASN A 233 -15.70 38.10 -5.24
C ASN A 233 -16.27 37.14 -6.29
N THR A 234 -17.59 36.97 -6.28
CA THR A 234 -18.32 36.01 -7.13
C THR A 234 -18.27 36.29 -8.64
N SER A 235 -17.73 37.45 -9.06
CA SER A 235 -17.67 37.85 -10.47
C SER A 235 -16.37 37.53 -11.17
N ALA A 236 -15.33 37.08 -10.44
CA ALA A 236 -14.03 36.81 -11.03
C ALA A 236 -13.93 35.34 -11.45
N ASN A 237 -13.67 35.10 -12.74
CA ASN A 237 -13.31 33.77 -13.26
C ASN A 237 -11.88 33.42 -12.83
N VAL A 238 -11.64 33.31 -11.51
CA VAL A 238 -10.33 33.05 -10.95
C VAL A 238 -10.07 31.55 -10.96
N TYR A 239 -8.94 31.17 -11.53
CA TYR A 239 -8.44 29.81 -11.46
C TYR A 239 -7.93 29.49 -10.04
N LEU A 240 -8.51 28.50 -9.36
CA LEU A 240 -8.04 28.03 -8.08
C LEU A 240 -6.81 27.15 -8.25
N SER A 241 -5.70 27.51 -7.59
CA SER A 241 -4.54 26.62 -7.55
C SER A 241 -4.75 25.48 -6.55
N ASP A 242 -4.07 24.36 -6.77
CA ASP A 242 -4.12 23.21 -5.87
C ASP A 242 -3.74 23.59 -4.42
N ALA A 243 -2.75 24.48 -4.28
CA ALA A 243 -2.28 24.92 -2.96
C ALA A 243 -3.36 25.69 -2.19
N VAL A 244 -4.16 26.50 -2.88
CA VAL A 244 -5.24 27.28 -2.24
C VAL A 244 -6.36 26.34 -1.76
N VAL A 245 -6.78 25.39 -2.60
CA VAL A 245 -7.85 24.43 -2.23
C VAL A 245 -7.38 23.53 -1.09
N ARG A 246 -6.16 22.98 -1.19
CA ARG A 246 -5.57 22.16 -0.12
C ARG A 246 -5.54 22.92 1.20
N ARG A 247 -4.94 24.11 1.21
CA ARG A 247 -4.84 24.94 2.42
C ARG A 247 -6.21 25.26 3.01
N TYR A 248 -7.21 25.56 2.19
CA TYR A 248 -8.57 25.79 2.67
C TYR A 248 -9.14 24.59 3.43
N ILE A 249 -9.03 23.37 2.88
CA ILE A 249 -9.49 22.16 3.54
C ILE A 249 -8.69 21.88 4.82
N GLU A 250 -7.37 22.06 4.79
CA GLU A 250 -6.49 21.84 5.93
C GLU A 250 -6.76 22.82 7.08
N GLU A 251 -6.98 24.09 6.78
CA GLU A 251 -7.26 25.13 7.77
C GLU A 251 -8.68 25.05 8.34
N GLU A 252 -9.69 24.71 7.50
CA GLU A 252 -11.10 24.68 7.91
C GLU A 252 -11.39 23.44 8.77
N TYR A 253 -10.87 22.28 8.39
CA TYR A 253 -11.20 21.01 9.04
C TYR A 253 -10.09 20.44 9.92
N GLY A 254 -8.90 21.02 9.91
CA GLY A 254 -7.74 20.52 10.68
C GLY A 254 -7.20 19.18 10.17
N VAL A 255 -7.37 18.88 8.88
CA VAL A 255 -6.99 17.60 8.26
C VAL A 255 -5.85 17.78 7.27
N ALA A 256 -4.92 16.84 7.21
CA ALA A 256 -3.86 16.83 6.19
C ALA A 256 -4.37 16.17 4.90
N VAL A 257 -4.22 16.85 3.75
CA VAL A 257 -4.64 16.33 2.45
C VAL A 257 -3.47 15.70 1.72
N ILE A 258 -3.53 14.39 1.49
CA ILE A 258 -2.54 13.61 0.77
C ILE A 258 -3.08 13.26 -0.62
N ILE A 259 -2.39 13.73 -1.66
CA ILE A 259 -2.70 13.42 -3.06
C ILE A 259 -1.69 12.37 -3.53
N TYR A 260 -2.14 11.13 -3.73
CA TYR A 260 -1.26 10.05 -4.15
C TYR A 260 -1.32 9.85 -5.66
N THR A 261 -0.18 9.96 -6.33
CA THR A 261 -0.08 9.98 -7.81
C THR A 261 0.81 8.90 -8.37
N LYS A 262 1.43 8.05 -7.52
CA LYS A 262 2.31 6.98 -8.00
C LYS A 262 1.54 5.92 -8.77
N LYS A 263 2.25 5.33 -9.73
CA LYS A 263 1.73 4.30 -10.63
C LYS A 263 2.62 3.06 -10.59
N TYR A 264 2.04 1.92 -10.95
CA TYR A 264 2.75 0.67 -11.18
C TYR A 264 2.33 0.06 -12.52
N LYS A 265 3.07 -0.91 -12.99
CA LYS A 265 2.67 -1.77 -14.10
C LYS A 265 2.25 -3.12 -13.54
N ASP A 266 1.15 -3.65 -14.08
CA ASP A 266 0.73 -5.00 -13.76
C ASP A 266 1.57 -6.06 -14.53
N GLU A 267 1.24 -7.31 -14.34
CA GLU A 267 1.92 -8.47 -14.93
C GLU A 267 1.78 -8.50 -16.47
N ALA A 268 0.81 -7.78 -17.03
CA ALA A 268 0.61 -7.59 -18.47
C ALA A 268 1.35 -6.35 -19.01
N GLY A 269 2.02 -5.58 -18.14
CA GLY A 269 2.71 -4.34 -18.49
C GLY A 269 1.81 -3.10 -18.60
N VAL A 270 0.54 -3.22 -18.19
CA VAL A 270 -0.42 -2.11 -18.20
C VAL A 270 -0.19 -1.21 -16.98
N ALA A 271 -0.17 0.10 -17.19
CA ALA A 271 0.04 1.07 -16.12
C ALA A 271 -1.25 1.37 -15.36
N HIS A 272 -1.19 1.24 -14.04
CA HIS A 272 -2.29 1.53 -13.11
C HIS A 272 -1.87 2.56 -12.07
N ASN A 273 -2.83 3.32 -11.55
CA ASN A 273 -2.61 4.10 -10.33
C ASN A 273 -2.60 3.15 -9.13
N PHE A 274 -1.71 3.37 -8.16
CA PHE A 274 -1.80 2.64 -6.89
C PHE A 274 -3.10 2.96 -6.14
N TYR A 275 -3.45 4.24 -6.10
CA TYR A 275 -4.68 4.71 -5.48
C TYR A 275 -5.73 4.98 -6.55
N PRO A 276 -6.90 4.34 -6.50
CA PRO A 276 -7.93 4.50 -7.51
C PRO A 276 -8.58 5.89 -7.45
N ASP A 277 -9.20 6.27 -8.56
CA ASP A 277 -9.99 7.48 -8.63
C ASP A 277 -11.37 7.26 -7.96
N ASN A 278 -12.09 8.35 -7.76
CA ASN A 278 -13.47 8.35 -7.28
C ASN A 278 -13.70 7.93 -5.82
N ILE A 279 -12.65 7.88 -5.01
CA ILE A 279 -12.76 7.59 -3.58
C ILE A 279 -11.87 8.52 -2.77
N VAL A 280 -12.36 8.91 -1.59
CA VAL A 280 -11.62 9.64 -0.57
C VAL A 280 -11.59 8.79 0.68
N PHE A 281 -10.41 8.57 1.23
CA PHE A 281 -10.23 7.82 2.46
C PHE A 281 -9.84 8.75 3.61
N PHE A 282 -10.50 8.59 4.72
CA PHE A 282 -10.34 9.37 5.93
C PHE A 282 -9.72 8.50 7.01
N ALA A 283 -8.59 8.90 7.53
CA ALA A 283 -7.84 8.14 8.52
C ALA A 283 -7.36 9.01 9.68
N PRO A 284 -7.14 8.43 10.86
CA PRO A 284 -6.36 9.08 11.90
C PRO A 284 -4.89 9.18 11.48
N ASN A 285 -4.15 10.05 12.12
CA ASN A 285 -2.70 10.14 11.92
C ASN A 285 -1.97 8.94 12.54
N GLY A 286 -0.87 8.52 11.89
CA GLY A 286 -0.02 7.43 12.35
C GLY A 286 -0.34 6.06 11.75
N GLU A 287 0.08 5.01 12.45
CA GLU A 287 -0.02 3.63 11.97
C GLU A 287 -1.47 3.13 12.05
N LEU A 288 -1.95 2.49 10.98
CA LEU A 288 -3.27 1.87 10.88
C LEU A 288 -3.20 0.36 11.09
N GLY A 289 -2.04 -0.20 10.84
CA GLY A 289 -1.78 -1.62 10.94
C GLY A 289 -0.31 -1.93 10.69
N SER A 290 0.01 -3.16 10.31
CA SER A 290 1.38 -3.58 10.01
C SER A 290 1.43 -4.40 8.73
N THR A 291 2.50 -4.26 7.95
CA THR A 291 2.76 -5.15 6.82
C THR A 291 3.65 -6.29 7.29
N TRP A 292 3.10 -7.48 7.36
CA TRP A 292 3.78 -8.68 7.81
C TRP A 292 4.48 -9.39 6.66
N PHE A 293 5.78 -9.63 6.85
CA PHE A 293 6.59 -10.41 5.94
C PHE A 293 6.90 -11.77 6.56
N GLY A 294 6.61 -12.84 5.81
CA GLY A 294 6.96 -14.22 6.17
C GLY A 294 8.40 -14.57 5.80
N THR A 295 8.86 -15.72 6.27
CA THR A 295 10.15 -16.29 5.89
C THR A 295 9.97 -17.12 4.62
N THR A 296 10.61 -16.75 3.53
CA THR A 296 10.49 -17.45 2.25
C THR A 296 11.23 -18.79 2.27
N PRO A 297 10.86 -19.75 1.38
CA PRO A 297 11.59 -21.01 1.22
C PRO A 297 13.06 -20.81 0.85
N GLU A 298 13.36 -19.79 0.04
CA GLU A 298 14.73 -19.41 -0.35
C GLU A 298 15.54 -19.02 0.85
N GLU A 299 15.01 -18.14 1.69
CA GLU A 299 15.65 -17.64 2.90
C GLU A 299 15.94 -18.78 3.92
N ARG A 300 14.98 -19.70 4.07
CA ARG A 300 15.10 -20.75 5.08
C ARG A 300 15.84 -22.00 4.58
N THR A 301 15.45 -22.52 3.42
CA THR A 301 15.91 -23.84 2.96
C THR A 301 17.14 -23.74 2.09
N LEU A 302 17.16 -22.82 1.12
CA LEU A 302 18.29 -22.69 0.20
C LEU A 302 19.52 -22.07 0.87
N ALA A 303 19.33 -21.08 1.74
CA ALA A 303 20.42 -20.50 2.52
C ALA A 303 21.05 -21.55 3.46
N ALA A 304 20.24 -22.39 4.11
CA ALA A 304 20.72 -23.42 5.03
C ALA A 304 21.43 -24.59 4.31
N SER A 305 21.01 -24.93 3.09
CA SER A 305 21.62 -26.02 2.31
C SER A 305 22.92 -25.66 1.60
N GLY A 306 23.24 -24.36 1.51
CA GLY A 306 24.39 -23.87 0.75
C GLY A 306 24.28 -24.08 -0.78
N THR A 307 23.12 -24.46 -1.28
CA THR A 307 22.86 -24.68 -2.73
C THR A 307 22.55 -23.41 -3.48
N ALA A 308 22.24 -22.32 -2.79
CA ALA A 308 22.02 -21.00 -3.35
C ALA A 308 22.69 -19.93 -2.47
N ASP A 309 23.12 -18.86 -3.12
CA ASP A 309 23.53 -17.64 -2.42
C ASP A 309 22.27 -16.79 -2.20
N VAL A 310 21.92 -16.52 -0.95
CA VAL A 310 20.66 -15.85 -0.57
C VAL A 310 20.96 -14.64 0.29
N SER A 311 20.39 -13.52 -0.07
CA SER A 311 20.40 -12.27 0.72
C SER A 311 18.99 -11.72 0.84
N VAL A 312 18.75 -10.95 1.91
CA VAL A 312 17.47 -10.28 2.12
C VAL A 312 17.66 -8.79 1.87
N VAL A 313 16.80 -8.23 1.01
CA VAL A 313 16.71 -6.80 0.74
C VAL A 313 15.57 -6.24 1.56
N GLU A 314 15.80 -5.15 2.26
CA GLU A 314 14.87 -4.56 3.21
C GLU A 314 14.33 -5.59 4.23
N THR A 315 13.01 -5.53 4.59
CA THR A 315 12.48 -6.38 5.67
C THR A 315 12.07 -7.77 5.23
N GLY A 316 11.76 -8.01 3.95
CA GLY A 316 11.09 -9.27 3.59
C GLY A 316 11.32 -9.80 2.18
N VAL A 317 12.08 -9.13 1.35
CA VAL A 317 12.36 -9.55 -0.05
C VAL A 317 13.62 -10.39 -0.08
N ALA A 318 13.49 -11.68 -0.36
CA ALA A 318 14.63 -12.59 -0.50
C ALA A 318 15.12 -12.63 -1.95
N VAL A 319 16.41 -12.42 -2.15
CA VAL A 319 17.10 -12.53 -3.44
C VAL A 319 17.99 -13.76 -3.40
N ALA A 320 17.74 -14.73 -4.26
CA ALA A 320 18.51 -15.97 -4.37
C ALA A 320 19.16 -16.06 -5.75
N VAL A 321 20.46 -16.32 -5.79
CA VAL A 321 21.19 -16.59 -7.01
C VAL A 321 21.57 -18.07 -7.06
N THR A 322 21.13 -18.78 -8.10
CA THR A 322 21.39 -20.20 -8.31
C THR A 322 22.02 -20.43 -9.69
N VAL A 323 22.95 -21.35 -9.78
CA VAL A 323 23.53 -21.80 -11.04
C VAL A 323 23.00 -23.19 -11.36
N THR A 324 22.44 -23.37 -12.55
CA THR A 324 22.02 -24.68 -13.07
C THR A 324 23.16 -25.29 -13.87
N ASN A 325 23.28 -26.63 -13.87
CA ASN A 325 24.41 -27.33 -14.50
C ASN A 325 24.09 -27.81 -15.91
N ASP A 326 22.81 -27.89 -16.30
CA ASP A 326 22.38 -28.36 -17.62
C ASP A 326 20.97 -27.79 -17.94
N PRO A 327 20.87 -26.78 -18.81
CA PRO A 327 21.97 -25.92 -19.34
C PRO A 327 22.63 -25.08 -18.23
N VAL A 328 23.84 -24.60 -18.49
CA VAL A 328 24.59 -23.76 -17.55
C VAL A 328 24.02 -22.34 -17.60
N ASN A 329 23.15 -22.00 -16.67
CA ASN A 329 22.53 -20.69 -16.58
C ASN A 329 22.62 -20.15 -15.15
N THR A 330 22.78 -18.85 -15.03
CA THR A 330 22.67 -18.15 -13.73
C THR A 330 21.25 -17.60 -13.58
N LYS A 331 20.54 -18.10 -12.57
CA LYS A 331 19.15 -17.71 -12.28
C LYS A 331 19.09 -16.84 -11.03
N THR A 332 18.59 -15.62 -11.17
CA THR A 332 18.24 -14.75 -10.06
C THR A 332 16.75 -14.89 -9.77
N THR A 333 16.41 -15.25 -8.54
CA THR A 333 15.02 -15.39 -8.07
C THR A 333 14.79 -14.40 -6.96
N VAL A 334 13.71 -13.65 -7.07
CA VAL A 334 13.20 -12.76 -6.01
C VAL A 334 11.90 -13.34 -5.50
N SER A 335 11.78 -13.43 -4.18
CA SER A 335 10.57 -13.96 -3.53
C SER A 335 10.23 -13.21 -2.26
N GLU A 336 8.93 -13.11 -1.98
CA GLU A 336 8.40 -12.55 -0.75
C GLU A 336 7.13 -13.28 -0.31
N ILE A 337 6.89 -13.27 1.00
CA ILE A 337 5.62 -13.67 1.60
C ILE A 337 5.12 -12.46 2.34
N VAL A 338 3.96 -11.93 1.97
CA VAL A 338 3.49 -10.66 2.50
C VAL A 338 1.97 -10.62 2.66
N LEU A 339 1.52 -9.98 3.73
CA LEU A 339 0.13 -9.57 3.92
C LEU A 339 0.07 -8.42 4.93
N PRO A 340 -0.59 -7.31 4.64
CA PRO A 340 -0.88 -6.28 5.63
C PRO A 340 -2.00 -6.74 6.59
N SER A 341 -1.90 -6.33 7.86
CA SER A 341 -2.98 -6.39 8.85
C SER A 341 -3.57 -5.00 9.02
N PHE A 342 -4.85 -4.90 9.34
CA PHE A 342 -5.54 -3.62 9.46
C PHE A 342 -6.25 -3.54 10.83
N GLU A 343 -5.47 -3.22 11.86
CA GLU A 343 -5.92 -3.20 13.26
C GLU A 343 -6.87 -2.05 13.56
N ARG A 344 -6.61 -0.85 12.96
CA ARG A 344 -7.40 0.35 13.19
C ARG A 344 -8.40 0.65 12.07
N MET A 345 -8.95 -0.39 11.45
CA MET A 345 -9.92 -0.26 10.37
C MET A 345 -11.15 0.56 10.79
N ASN A 346 -11.63 0.37 12.03
CA ASN A 346 -12.81 1.06 12.56
C ASN A 346 -12.58 2.54 12.89
N ASP A 347 -11.31 3.00 12.88
CA ASP A 347 -10.99 4.43 13.04
C ASP A 347 -11.02 5.18 11.69
N CYS A 348 -11.33 4.50 10.60
CA CYS A 348 -11.26 5.02 9.24
C CYS A 348 -12.65 5.09 8.60
N PHE A 349 -12.80 5.99 7.63
CA PHE A 349 -14.01 6.15 6.84
C PHE A 349 -13.68 6.27 5.36
N ALA A 350 -14.55 5.80 4.49
CA ALA A 350 -14.39 5.95 3.05
C ALA A 350 -15.61 6.58 2.40
N LEU A 351 -15.38 7.55 1.54
CA LEU A 351 -16.40 8.22 0.75
C LEU A 351 -16.15 7.95 -0.74
N GLN A 352 -17.05 7.20 -1.36
CA GLN A 352 -17.04 7.03 -2.81
C GLN A 352 -17.80 8.19 -3.45
N VAL A 353 -17.09 8.99 -4.23
CA VAL A 353 -17.57 10.28 -4.77
C VAL A 353 -18.18 10.18 -6.16
N VAL A 354 -17.91 9.09 -6.88
CA VAL A 354 -18.53 8.72 -8.16
C VAL A 354 -18.72 7.22 -8.18
N GLN A 355 -19.88 6.77 -8.60
CA GLN A 355 -20.23 5.35 -8.80
C GLN A 355 -19.92 4.88 -10.22
#